data_219174fc816bb186913c8b13ee1f8da2
#
_entry.id   219174fc816bb186913c8b13ee1f8da2
#
_cell.length_a   1.000
_cell.length_b   1.000
_cell.length_c   1.000
_cell.angle_alpha   90.00
_cell.angle_beta   90.00
_cell.angle_gamma   90.00
#
_symmetry.space_group_name_H-M   'P 1'
#
loop_
_entity.id
_entity.type
_entity.pdbx_description
1 polymer ?
#
loop_
_entity_poly.entity_id
_entity_poly.type
_entity_poly.pdbx_seq_one_letter_code
_entity_poly.pdbx_strand_id
1 'polypeptide(L)'
;MPNAPRKPGNADTRKKPPPVETLAEVFYYRKQIDARTEMVIVLQDGEQIIGTIEWYDLDSLKINRKGAPNILLPKHSIKYMFKAEDRTE
;
A
#
# COMPACT_ATOMS: atom_id res chain seq x y z
N MET A 1 13.96 4.34 29.54
CA MET A 1 13.84 3.81 29.62
C MET A 1 13.37 3.49 29.67
N PRO A 2 13.27 3.76 29.27
CA PRO A 2 13.02 3.35 29.24
C PRO A 2 12.78 3.20 28.87
N ASN A 3 12.88 3.70 28.56
CA ASN A 3 12.94 3.25 28.27
C ASN A 3 12.86 3.26 27.79
N ALA A 4 13.08 3.54 27.33
CA ALA A 4 13.27 3.28 26.97
C ALA A 4 13.40 3.30 26.53
N PRO A 5 13.69 3.49 26.30
CA PRO A 5 14.02 3.19 25.92
C PRO A 5 14.30 2.99 25.50
N ARG A 6 14.63 3.30 25.21
CA ARG A 6 15.03 2.77 24.81
C ARG A 6 15.42 2.60 24.28
N LYS A 7 15.72 2.65 23.98
CA LYS A 7 16.23 2.22 23.46
C LYS A 7 16.66 2.09 23.08
N PRO A 8 16.98 2.15 22.77
CA PRO A 8 17.43 1.76 22.22
C PRO A 8 17.71 1.50 21.83
N GLY A 9 17.99 1.63 21.48
CA GLY A 9 18.11 1.09 21.01
C GLY A 9 18.27 0.78 20.47
N ASN A 10 18.56 0.81 20.33
CA ASN A 10 18.64 0.24 19.67
C ASN A 10 18.74 -0.05 19.16
N ALA A 11 19.00 -0.07 18.90
CA ALA A 11 18.95 -0.48 18.28
C ALA A 11 19.10 -0.86 17.69
N ASP A 12 19.07 -1.06 17.23
CA ASP A 12 18.92 -1.64 16.56
C ASP A 12 19.05 -1.75 15.88
N THR A 13 19.30 -1.86 15.41
CA THR A 13 19.11 -2.08 14.71
C THR A 13 18.96 -2.52 13.86
N ARG A 14 19.10 -2.85 13.17
CA ARG A 14 18.55 -3.27 12.30
C ARG A 14 17.40 -3.52 12.28
N LYS A 15 17.32 -3.29 12.52
CA LYS A 15 16.01 -3.44 12.58
C LYS A 15 15.30 -2.76 11.48
N LYS A 16 14.08 -3.13 11.29
CA LYS A 16 13.29 -2.60 10.25
C LYS A 16 12.92 -1.18 10.57
N PRO A 17 13.04 -0.25 9.65
CA PRO A 17 12.66 1.12 9.94
C PRO A 17 11.16 1.24 10.17
N PRO A 18 10.72 2.30 10.82
CA PRO A 18 9.30 2.53 10.96
C PRO A 18 8.64 2.67 9.60
N PRO A 19 7.35 2.36 9.50
CA PRO A 19 6.65 2.48 8.22
C PRO A 19 6.48 3.94 7.86
N VAL A 20 7.30 4.42 6.95
CA VAL A 20 7.19 5.77 6.44
C VAL A 20 7.04 5.71 4.94
N GLU A 21 6.40 6.71 4.38
CA GLU A 21 6.29 6.79 2.94
C GLU A 21 7.62 7.18 2.36
N THR A 22 8.00 6.51 1.29
CA THR A 22 9.15 6.94 0.51
C THR A 22 8.68 7.87 -0.58
N LEU A 23 9.59 8.67 -1.09
CA LEU A 23 9.27 9.57 -2.18
C LEU A 23 8.78 8.79 -3.40
N ALA A 24 9.38 7.65 -3.67
CA ALA A 24 8.97 6.82 -4.81
C ALA A 24 7.54 6.32 -4.62
N GLU A 25 7.17 5.93 -3.41
CA GLU A 25 5.83 5.46 -3.11
C GLU A 25 4.81 6.58 -3.33
N VAL A 26 5.12 7.78 -2.86
CA VAL A 26 4.24 8.93 -3.02
C VAL A 26 4.00 9.21 -4.50
N PHE A 27 5.05 9.25 -5.30
CA PHE A 27 4.93 9.51 -6.73
C PHE A 27 4.12 8.43 -7.43
N TYR A 28 4.34 7.18 -7.06
CA TYR A 28 3.63 6.08 -7.69
C TYR A 28 2.12 6.20 -7.45
N TYR A 29 1.71 6.38 -6.20
CA TYR A 29 0.29 6.48 -5.90
C TYR A 29 -0.34 7.72 -6.50
N ARG A 30 0.34 8.87 -6.42
CA ARG A 30 -0.19 10.10 -6.99
C ARG A 30 -0.43 9.95 -8.48
N LYS A 31 0.50 9.32 -9.17
CA LYS A 31 0.35 9.13 -10.60
C LYS A 31 -0.86 8.27 -10.91
N GLN A 32 -1.05 7.19 -10.17
CA GLN A 32 -2.17 6.30 -10.43
C GLN A 32 -3.50 6.94 -10.08
N ILE A 33 -3.54 7.72 -9.00
CA ILE A 33 -4.74 8.43 -8.61
C ILE A 33 -5.13 9.45 -9.68
N ASP A 34 -4.17 10.26 -10.11
CA ASP A 34 -4.45 11.32 -11.07
C ASP A 34 -4.90 10.76 -12.41
N ALA A 35 -4.33 9.66 -12.83
CA ALA A 35 -4.68 9.03 -14.10
C ALA A 35 -5.90 8.12 -13.99
N ARG A 36 -6.42 7.88 -12.79
CA ARG A 36 -7.53 6.97 -12.53
C ARG A 36 -7.25 5.60 -13.11
N THR A 37 -6.03 5.13 -12.88
CA THR A 37 -5.56 3.87 -13.42
C THR A 37 -6.23 2.71 -12.71
N GLU A 38 -6.80 1.79 -13.47
CA GLU A 38 -7.34 0.57 -12.89
C GLU A 38 -6.19 -0.32 -12.47
N MET A 39 -6.22 -0.77 -11.21
CA MET A 39 -5.16 -1.55 -10.61
C MET A 39 -5.66 -2.94 -10.27
N VAL A 40 -4.77 -3.91 -10.36
CA VAL A 40 -5.00 -5.25 -9.83
C VAL A 40 -4.14 -5.35 -8.59
N ILE A 41 -4.77 -5.58 -7.45
CA ILE A 41 -4.11 -5.65 -6.17
C ILE A 41 -4.23 -7.07 -5.65
N VAL A 42 -3.09 -7.74 -5.48
CA VAL A 42 -3.07 -9.13 -5.04
C VAL A 42 -2.73 -9.14 -3.56
N LEU A 43 -3.60 -9.76 -2.78
CA LEU A 43 -3.45 -9.80 -1.33
C LEU A 43 -2.59 -10.97 -0.91
N GLN A 44 -2.18 -10.97 0.36
CA GLN A 44 -1.30 -12.02 0.88
C GLN A 44 -1.92 -13.40 0.77
N ASP A 45 -3.24 -13.50 0.82
CA ASP A 45 -3.94 -14.79 0.69
C ASP A 45 -4.23 -15.16 -0.75
N GLY A 46 -3.80 -14.34 -1.71
CA GLY A 46 -4.00 -14.62 -3.13
C GLY A 46 -5.24 -14.01 -3.73
N GLU A 47 -6.09 -13.41 -2.92
CA GLU A 47 -7.29 -12.75 -3.44
C GLU A 47 -6.88 -11.54 -4.30
N GLN A 48 -7.60 -11.31 -5.38
CA GLN A 48 -7.34 -10.16 -6.25
C GLN A 48 -8.46 -9.15 -6.11
N ILE A 49 -8.07 -7.89 -6.02
CA ILE A 49 -9.00 -6.78 -5.95
C ILE A 49 -8.68 -5.87 -7.11
N ILE A 50 -9.71 -5.51 -7.88
CA ILE A 50 -9.55 -4.68 -9.06
C ILE A 50 -10.31 -3.39 -8.84
N GLY A 51 -9.64 -2.27 -9.03
CA GLY A 51 -10.27 -0.97 -8.88
C GLY A 51 -9.27 0.15 -9.02
N THR A 52 -9.72 1.36 -8.72
CA THR A 52 -8.86 2.53 -8.78
C THR A 52 -8.58 3.03 -7.38
N ILE A 53 -7.38 3.56 -7.19
CA ILE A 53 -7.01 4.14 -5.90
C ILE A 53 -7.60 5.53 -5.83
N GLU A 54 -8.43 5.77 -4.82
CA GLU A 54 -9.04 7.09 -4.64
C GLU A 54 -8.10 8.00 -3.84
N TRP A 55 -7.56 7.46 -2.75
CA TRP A 55 -6.55 8.15 -1.95
C TRP A 55 -5.77 7.12 -1.16
N TYR A 56 -4.71 7.56 -0.55
CA TYR A 56 -3.88 6.68 0.28
C TYR A 56 -3.40 7.45 1.49
N ASP A 57 -3.00 6.70 2.51
CA ASP A 57 -2.27 7.29 3.62
C ASP A 57 -1.16 6.33 4.02
N LEU A 58 -0.60 6.54 5.20
CA LEU A 58 0.56 5.78 5.64
C LEU A 58 0.29 4.27 5.66
N ASP A 59 -0.89 3.87 6.09
CA ASP A 59 -1.20 2.46 6.35
C ASP A 59 -2.22 1.86 5.42
N SER A 60 -2.89 2.64 4.58
CA SER A 60 -4.07 2.15 3.87
C SER A 60 -4.21 2.78 2.50
N LEU A 61 -4.98 2.09 1.66
CA LEU A 61 -5.43 2.62 0.37
C LEU A 61 -6.94 2.57 0.35
N LYS A 62 -7.57 3.62 -0.18
CA LYS A 62 -8.99 3.59 -0.45
C LYS A 62 -9.18 3.18 -1.90
N ILE A 63 -9.89 2.10 -2.12
CA ILE A 63 -10.08 1.52 -3.46
C ILE A 63 -11.52 1.66 -3.88
N ASN A 64 -11.72 2.28 -5.04
CA ASN A 64 -13.04 2.37 -5.67
C ASN A 64 -13.20 1.21 -6.63
N ARG A 65 -14.27 0.44 -6.46
CA ARG A 65 -14.49 -0.76 -7.26
C ARG A 65 -15.78 -0.62 -8.05
N LYS A 66 -15.81 -1.23 -9.23
CA LYS A 66 -17.02 -1.29 -10.02
C LYS A 66 -17.75 -2.57 -9.66
N GLY A 67 -19.04 -2.45 -9.39
CA GLY A 67 -19.87 -3.62 -9.14
C GLY A 67 -19.64 -4.27 -7.80
N ALA A 68 -18.94 -3.59 -6.90
CA ALA A 68 -18.67 -4.09 -5.56
C ALA A 68 -18.44 -2.89 -4.65
N PRO A 69 -18.62 -3.07 -3.34
CA PRO A 69 -18.40 -1.94 -2.44
C PRO A 69 -16.97 -1.43 -2.48
N ASN A 70 -16.83 -0.13 -2.32
CA ASN A 70 -15.50 0.45 -2.16
C ASN A 70 -14.95 0.03 -0.81
N ILE A 71 -13.64 -0.15 -0.73
CA ILE A 71 -13.02 -0.67 0.48
C ILE A 71 -11.85 0.18 0.89
N LEU A 72 -11.55 0.10 2.18
CA LEU A 72 -10.33 0.66 2.75
C LEU A 72 -9.41 -0.52 3.00
N LEU A 73 -8.32 -0.56 2.27
CA LEU A 73 -7.45 -1.73 2.22
C LEU A 73 -6.16 -1.46 2.98
N PRO A 74 -5.88 -2.24 4.04
CA PRO A 74 -4.61 -2.07 4.75
C PRO A 74 -3.44 -2.42 3.85
N LYS A 75 -2.42 -1.57 3.84
CA LYS A 75 -1.26 -1.81 2.98
C LYS A 75 -0.57 -3.13 3.30
N HIS A 76 -0.54 -3.51 4.58
CA HIS A 76 0.17 -4.73 4.96
C HIS A 76 -0.49 -6.00 4.45
N SER A 77 -1.74 -5.91 4.00
CA SER A 77 -2.43 -7.07 3.43
C SER A 77 -2.08 -7.27 1.96
N ILE A 78 -1.37 -6.34 1.36
CA ILE A 78 -1.08 -6.36 -0.07
C ILE A 78 0.23 -7.11 -0.29
N LYS A 79 0.18 -8.08 -1.20
CA LYS A 79 1.37 -8.79 -1.60
C LYS A 79 2.08 -8.03 -2.72
N TYR A 80 1.32 -7.63 -3.74
CA TYR A 80 1.81 -6.76 -4.80
C TYR A 80 0.63 -6.20 -5.58
N MET A 81 0.89 -5.23 -6.43
CA MET A 81 -0.13 -4.66 -7.29
C MET A 81 0.51 -4.29 -8.62
N PHE A 82 -0.33 -4.19 -9.64
CA PHE A 82 0.12 -3.77 -10.96
C PHE A 82 -1.05 -3.14 -11.70
N LYS A 83 -0.75 -2.42 -12.76
CA LYS A 83 -1.81 -1.82 -13.57
C LYS A 83 -2.54 -2.91 -14.33
N ALA A 84 -3.87 -2.80 -14.38
CA ALA A 84 -4.66 -3.80 -15.10
C ALA A 84 -4.23 -3.90 -16.57
N GLU A 85 -3.84 -2.78 -17.15
CA GLU A 85 -3.39 -2.76 -18.55
C GLU A 85 -2.11 -3.56 -18.77
N ASP A 86 -1.34 -3.80 -17.71
CA ASP A 86 -0.09 -4.55 -17.80
C ASP A 86 -0.29 -6.05 -17.61
N ARG A 87 -1.53 -6.48 -17.39
CA ARG A 87 -1.81 -7.90 -17.21
C ARG A 87 -1.58 -8.62 -18.50
N THR A 88 -0.83 -9.72 -18.46
CA THR A 88 -0.65 -10.59 -19.61
C THR A 88 -1.47 -11.84 -19.41
N GLU A 89 -2.07 -12.30 -20.49
CA GLU A 89 -2.93 -13.49 -20.45
C GLU A 89 -2.22 -14.71 -20.96
#